data_17833132455c448734996585c2d06c5b
#
_entry.id   17833132455c448734996585c2d06c5b
#
_cell.length_a   1.000
_cell.length_b   1.000
_cell.length_c   1.000
_cell.angle_alpha   90.00
_cell.angle_beta   90.00
_cell.angle_gamma   90.00
#
_symmetry.space_group_name_H-M   'P 1'
#
loop_
_entity.id
_entity.type
_entity.pdbx_description
1 polymer ?
#
loop_
_entity_poly.entity_id
_entity_poly.type
_entity_poly.pdbx_seq_one_letter_code
_entity_poly.pdbx_strand_id
1 'polypeptide(L)'
;MQHPSRMLLGTLFATVALFFVMETSLAQDVTTVAGGKETHKVLIDNADVRVLDVRLPPGQKIAMHSHPANVVYFVTDAKFKVTTPDGKTMERDSTAGQARWSDAVTHAIENVGTNEVHLVQTELKGAAAAAAK
;
A
#
# COMPACT_ATOMS: atom_id res chain seq x y z
N MET A 1 -68.13 39.99 -14.14
CA MET A 1 -67.76 38.77 -13.39
C MET A 1 -66.37 38.36 -13.80
N GLN A 2 -65.37 38.60 -12.98
CA GLN A 2 -63.96 38.31 -13.26
C GLN A 2 -63.56 37.04 -12.53
N HIS A 3 -63.06 36.03 -13.26
CA HIS A 3 -62.49 34.83 -12.68
C HIS A 3 -61.02 35.07 -12.41
N PRO A 4 -60.47 34.75 -11.25
CA PRO A 4 -59.05 34.82 -10.97
C PRO A 4 -58.35 33.53 -11.48
N SER A 5 -57.39 33.71 -12.34
CA SER A 5 -56.47 32.65 -12.78
C SER A 5 -55.57 32.20 -11.63
N ARG A 6 -55.65 30.92 -11.26
CA ARG A 6 -54.74 30.28 -10.32
C ARG A 6 -53.43 29.92 -11.01
N MET A 7 -52.37 30.63 -10.73
CA MET A 7 -50.99 30.27 -11.09
C MET A 7 -50.55 29.07 -10.23
N LEU A 8 -50.35 27.91 -10.88
CA LEU A 8 -49.66 26.77 -10.23
C LEU A 8 -48.16 27.04 -10.31
N LEU A 9 -47.57 27.26 -9.13
CA LEU A 9 -46.12 27.32 -9.00
C LEU A 9 -45.59 25.88 -8.90
N GLY A 10 -45.04 25.35 -9.98
CA GLY A 10 -44.38 24.03 -10.02
C GLY A 10 -43.01 24.13 -9.39
N THR A 11 -42.84 23.51 -8.23
CA THR A 11 -41.55 23.38 -7.55
C THR A 11 -40.75 22.27 -8.24
N LEU A 12 -39.72 22.65 -8.98
CA LEU A 12 -38.78 21.72 -9.59
C LEU A 12 -37.77 21.23 -8.55
N PHE A 13 -37.95 20.01 -8.07
CA PHE A 13 -36.94 19.36 -7.21
C PHE A 13 -35.81 18.83 -8.10
N ALA A 14 -34.67 19.53 -8.10
CA ALA A 14 -33.45 19.04 -8.71
C ALA A 14 -32.81 18.00 -7.75
N THR A 15 -32.96 16.73 -8.07
CA THR A 15 -32.21 15.64 -7.40
C THR A 15 -30.77 15.68 -7.85
N VAL A 16 -29.88 16.18 -7.00
CA VAL A 16 -28.43 16.04 -7.20
C VAL A 16 -28.06 14.59 -6.86
N ALA A 17 -27.83 13.79 -7.89
CA ALA A 17 -27.25 12.47 -7.74
C ALA A 17 -25.77 12.61 -7.40
N LEU A 18 -25.41 12.38 -6.15
CA LEU A 18 -24.01 12.31 -5.69
C LEU A 18 -23.41 10.99 -6.20
N PHE A 19 -22.71 11.05 -7.34
CA PHE A 19 -21.91 9.91 -7.80
C PHE A 19 -20.71 9.76 -6.88
N PHE A 20 -20.78 8.79 -5.99
CA PHE A 20 -19.61 8.30 -5.25
C PHE A 20 -18.72 7.57 -6.26
N VAL A 21 -17.71 8.25 -6.78
CA VAL A 21 -16.63 7.61 -7.52
C VAL A 21 -15.85 6.80 -6.49
N MET A 22 -16.08 5.51 -6.44
CA MET A 22 -15.18 4.58 -5.76
C MET A 22 -13.86 4.60 -6.55
N GLU A 23 -12.89 5.39 -6.09
CA GLU A 23 -11.53 5.26 -6.57
C GLU A 23 -11.05 3.86 -6.18
N THR A 24 -11.04 2.94 -7.14
CA THR A 24 -10.30 1.69 -7.01
C THR A 24 -8.83 2.08 -6.93
N SER A 25 -8.28 2.14 -5.72
CA SER A 25 -6.85 2.32 -5.51
C SER A 25 -6.16 1.14 -6.20
N LEU A 26 -5.66 1.38 -7.41
CA LEU A 26 -4.79 0.42 -8.08
C LEU A 26 -3.60 0.17 -7.17
N ALA A 27 -3.30 -1.09 -6.94
CA ALA A 27 -2.14 -1.52 -6.16
C ALA A 27 -0.87 -0.88 -6.74
N GLN A 28 -0.30 0.10 -6.02
CA GLN A 28 0.88 0.83 -6.48
C GLN A 28 2.14 0.04 -6.18
N ASP A 29 3.02 -0.06 -7.17
CA ASP A 29 4.33 -0.69 -7.01
C ASP A 29 5.21 0.14 -6.07
N VAL A 30 5.88 -0.52 -5.13
CA VAL A 30 6.72 0.13 -4.12
C VAL A 30 7.82 1.00 -4.73
N THR A 31 8.35 0.61 -5.88
CA THR A 31 9.42 1.37 -6.55
C THR A 31 8.94 2.64 -7.25
N THR A 32 7.63 2.89 -7.26
CA THR A 32 7.01 4.07 -7.90
C THR A 32 6.46 5.08 -6.90
N VAL A 33 6.27 4.71 -5.65
CA VAL A 33 5.70 5.58 -4.62
C VAL A 33 6.77 6.38 -3.87
N ALA A 34 6.33 7.47 -3.22
CA ALA A 34 7.20 8.29 -2.38
C ALA A 34 7.82 7.47 -1.24
N GLY A 35 9.12 7.61 -1.04
CA GLY A 35 9.92 6.85 -0.08
C GLY A 35 10.28 5.45 -0.55
N GLY A 36 9.50 4.83 -1.40
CA GLY A 36 9.75 3.48 -1.91
C GLY A 36 10.85 3.46 -2.95
N LYS A 37 10.79 4.34 -3.93
CA LYS A 37 11.78 4.43 -5.01
C LYS A 37 13.19 4.78 -4.51
N GLU A 38 13.30 5.53 -3.42
CA GLU A 38 14.57 5.93 -2.81
C GLU A 38 15.19 4.83 -1.94
N THR A 39 14.39 3.88 -1.48
CA THR A 39 14.75 2.87 -0.48
C THR A 39 14.81 1.45 -1.04
N HIS A 40 14.21 1.20 -2.20
CA HIS A 40 14.14 -0.13 -2.84
C HIS A 40 14.98 -0.16 -4.11
N LYS A 41 16.08 -0.92 -4.05
CA LYS A 41 16.91 -1.20 -5.23
C LYS A 41 16.57 -2.58 -5.78
N VAL A 42 16.18 -2.63 -7.06
CA VAL A 42 15.95 -3.90 -7.75
C VAL A 42 17.29 -4.58 -8.01
N LEU A 43 17.47 -5.79 -7.49
CA LEU A 43 18.65 -6.64 -7.70
C LEU A 43 18.42 -7.66 -8.82
N ILE A 44 17.24 -8.28 -8.84
CA ILE A 44 16.81 -9.27 -9.82
C ILE A 44 15.37 -8.95 -10.20
N ASP A 45 15.06 -9.03 -11.47
CA ASP A 45 13.69 -8.95 -11.97
C ASP A 45 13.54 -9.85 -13.19
N ASN A 46 12.77 -10.94 -13.05
CA ASN A 46 12.52 -11.91 -14.11
C ASN A 46 11.04 -12.37 -14.09
N ALA A 47 10.71 -13.44 -14.82
CA ALA A 47 9.33 -13.94 -14.91
C ALA A 47 8.81 -14.51 -13.58
N ASP A 48 9.67 -15.01 -12.72
CA ASP A 48 9.31 -15.77 -11.51
C ASP A 48 9.39 -14.93 -10.24
N VAL A 49 10.41 -14.07 -10.13
CA VAL A 49 10.70 -13.30 -8.92
C VAL A 49 11.17 -11.89 -9.22
N ARG A 50 10.94 -10.99 -8.25
CA ARG A 50 11.66 -9.72 -8.13
C ARG A 50 12.34 -9.68 -6.76
N VAL A 51 13.66 -9.45 -6.74
CA VAL A 51 14.45 -9.33 -5.52
C VAL A 51 14.84 -7.87 -5.31
N LEU A 52 14.53 -7.36 -4.13
CA LEU A 52 14.75 -5.98 -3.73
C LEU A 52 15.74 -5.93 -2.55
N ASP A 53 16.76 -5.09 -2.65
CA ASP A 53 17.56 -4.63 -1.52
C ASP A 53 16.90 -3.38 -0.95
N VAL A 54 16.52 -3.43 0.33
CA VAL A 54 15.71 -2.39 0.97
C VAL A 54 16.49 -1.80 2.14
N ARG A 55 16.64 -0.46 2.12
CA ARG A 55 17.29 0.30 3.18
C ARG A 55 16.43 1.47 3.61
N LEU A 56 15.97 1.43 4.86
CA LEU A 56 15.14 2.47 5.45
C LEU A 56 15.89 3.13 6.60
N PRO A 57 16.39 4.37 6.43
CA PRO A 57 16.89 5.18 7.54
C PRO A 57 15.84 5.38 8.63
N PRO A 58 16.23 5.67 9.88
CA PRO A 58 15.30 6.04 10.95
C PRO A 58 14.37 7.19 10.52
N GLY A 59 13.07 7.05 10.81
CA GLY A 59 12.04 8.02 10.45
C GLY A 59 11.60 8.00 8.98
N GLN A 60 12.25 7.22 8.12
CA GLN A 60 11.85 7.09 6.71
C GLN A 60 10.45 6.49 6.60
N LYS A 61 9.64 7.11 5.75
CA LYS A 61 8.28 6.65 5.42
C LYS A 61 8.20 6.23 3.97
N ILE A 62 7.42 5.17 3.73
CA ILE A 62 7.04 4.74 2.39
C ILE A 62 5.53 4.88 2.29
N ALA A 63 5.07 5.59 1.25
CA ALA A 63 3.64 5.79 0.98
C ALA A 63 2.93 4.44 0.75
N MET A 64 1.60 4.46 0.76
CA MET A 64 0.78 3.27 0.53
C MET A 64 1.18 2.60 -0.78
N HIS A 65 1.53 1.31 -0.71
CA HIS A 65 2.00 0.49 -1.83
C HIS A 65 1.61 -0.96 -1.64
N SER A 66 1.79 -1.78 -2.67
CA SER A 66 1.42 -3.18 -2.66
C SER A 66 2.58 -4.08 -3.06
N HIS A 67 2.61 -5.25 -2.45
CA HIS A 67 3.49 -6.35 -2.81
C HIS A 67 2.66 -7.60 -3.12
N PRO A 68 3.06 -8.42 -4.09
CA PRO A 68 2.57 -9.80 -4.19
C PRO A 68 3.06 -10.63 -2.98
N ALA A 69 2.71 -11.90 -2.93
CA ALA A 69 3.27 -12.82 -1.95
C ALA A 69 4.81 -12.76 -2.00
N ASN A 70 5.45 -12.73 -0.84
CA ASN A 70 6.88 -12.47 -0.76
C ASN A 70 7.54 -13.09 0.46
N VAL A 71 8.86 -13.22 0.41
CA VAL A 71 9.70 -13.56 1.55
C VAL A 71 10.59 -12.37 1.86
N VAL A 72 10.65 -11.98 3.12
CA VAL A 72 11.55 -10.94 3.62
C VAL A 72 12.59 -11.55 4.52
N TYR A 73 13.89 -11.27 4.25
CA TYR A 73 15.01 -11.61 5.12
C TYR A 73 15.58 -10.35 5.75
N PHE A 74 15.61 -10.29 7.08
CA PHE A 74 16.12 -9.13 7.84
C PHE A 74 17.62 -9.25 8.05
N VAL A 75 18.38 -8.31 7.48
CA VAL A 75 19.82 -8.21 7.66
C VAL A 75 20.15 -7.47 8.97
N THR A 76 19.30 -6.51 9.36
CA THR A 76 19.38 -5.79 10.63
C THR A 76 18.09 -5.97 11.42
N ASP A 77 18.13 -5.65 12.72
CA ASP A 77 16.90 -5.47 13.48
C ASP A 77 16.04 -4.37 12.86
N ALA A 78 14.73 -4.52 12.97
CA ALA A 78 13.77 -3.59 12.40
C ALA A 78 12.62 -3.31 13.36
N LYS A 79 12.20 -2.05 13.43
CA LYS A 79 10.97 -1.64 14.10
C LYS A 79 10.14 -0.80 13.15
N PHE A 80 9.00 -1.34 12.74
CA PHE A 80 8.10 -0.69 11.79
C PHE A 80 6.80 -0.26 12.46
N LYS A 81 6.30 0.90 12.02
CA LYS A 81 4.87 1.18 12.06
C LYS A 81 4.28 0.86 10.69
N VAL A 82 3.34 -0.06 10.67
CA VAL A 82 2.61 -0.49 9.48
C VAL A 82 1.23 0.15 9.50
N THR A 83 0.83 0.77 8.38
CA THR A 83 -0.52 1.33 8.20
C THR A 83 -1.22 0.57 7.09
N THR A 84 -2.41 0.06 7.38
CA THR A 84 -3.27 -0.66 6.43
C THR A 84 -4.17 0.31 5.65
N PRO A 85 -4.78 -0.10 4.52
CA PRO A 85 -5.62 0.78 3.70
C PRO A 85 -6.83 1.36 4.43
N ASP A 86 -7.34 0.68 5.48
CA ASP A 86 -8.42 1.17 6.34
C ASP A 86 -7.93 2.17 7.42
N GLY A 87 -6.66 2.57 7.36
CA GLY A 87 -6.05 3.55 8.25
C GLY A 87 -5.61 3.03 9.60
N LYS A 88 -5.80 1.73 9.89
CA LYS A 88 -5.29 1.13 11.13
C LYS A 88 -3.78 1.05 11.12
N THR A 89 -3.18 1.22 12.29
CA THR A 89 -1.73 1.14 12.48
C THR A 89 -1.37 0.05 13.48
N MET A 90 -0.22 -0.59 13.25
CA MET A 90 0.38 -1.53 14.20
C MET A 90 1.90 -1.41 14.16
N GLU A 91 2.55 -1.61 15.30
CA GLU A 91 4.01 -1.77 15.35
C GLU A 91 4.39 -3.24 15.15
N ARG A 92 5.51 -3.47 14.48
CA ARG A 92 6.09 -4.79 14.25
C ARG A 92 7.59 -4.73 14.42
N ASP A 93 8.08 -5.64 15.25
CA ASP A 93 9.51 -5.84 15.45
C ASP A 93 9.99 -7.07 14.68
N SER A 94 11.22 -7.03 14.21
CA SER A 94 11.92 -8.13 13.58
C SER A 94 13.37 -8.12 14.01
N THR A 95 13.97 -9.30 14.12
CA THR A 95 15.37 -9.46 14.52
C THR A 95 16.21 -9.83 13.31
N ALA A 96 17.44 -9.34 13.26
CA ALA A 96 18.43 -9.74 12.26
C ALA A 96 18.54 -11.27 12.15
N GLY A 97 18.64 -11.77 10.91
CA GLY A 97 18.68 -13.20 10.61
C GLY A 97 17.31 -13.88 10.49
N GLN A 98 16.21 -13.20 10.79
CA GLN A 98 14.88 -13.76 10.58
C GLN A 98 14.46 -13.71 9.11
N ALA A 99 13.74 -14.75 8.68
CA ALA A 99 12.97 -14.73 7.43
C ALA A 99 11.47 -14.76 7.76
N ARG A 100 10.68 -14.01 6.98
CA ARG A 100 9.20 -13.99 7.11
C ARG A 100 8.55 -14.20 5.76
N TRP A 101 7.51 -14.99 5.76
CA TRP A 101 6.53 -15.05 4.70
C TRP A 101 5.50 -13.94 4.86
N SER A 102 5.08 -13.34 3.76
CA SER A 102 3.93 -12.45 3.66
C SER A 102 3.07 -12.84 2.46
N ASP A 103 1.79 -13.01 2.68
CA ASP A 103 0.83 -13.01 1.57
C ASP A 103 0.81 -11.66 0.87
N ALA A 104 0.14 -11.56 -0.28
CA ALA A 104 -0.03 -10.29 -0.97
C ALA A 104 -0.61 -9.24 0.00
N VAL A 105 0.00 -8.07 0.05
CA VAL A 105 -0.30 -7.04 1.04
C VAL A 105 -0.26 -5.65 0.43
N THR A 106 -1.16 -4.77 0.91
CA THR A 106 -1.14 -3.33 0.66
C THR A 106 -0.95 -2.61 1.99
N HIS A 107 0.06 -1.76 2.08
CA HIS A 107 0.38 -1.04 3.32
C HIS A 107 1.23 0.22 3.06
N ALA A 108 1.31 1.10 4.06
CA ALA A 108 2.36 2.09 4.21
C ALA A 108 3.28 1.68 5.37
N ILE A 109 4.55 2.04 5.30
CA ILE A 109 5.58 1.66 6.27
C ILE A 109 6.30 2.90 6.79
N GLU A 110 6.63 2.92 8.07
CA GLU A 110 7.54 3.88 8.68
C GLU A 110 8.57 3.13 9.55
N ASN A 111 9.86 3.44 9.39
CA ASN A 111 10.87 2.98 10.34
C ASN A 111 10.77 3.84 11.60
N VAL A 112 10.24 3.29 12.68
CA VAL A 112 10.11 3.94 14.00
C VAL A 112 11.23 3.52 14.97
N GLY A 113 12.20 2.75 14.48
CA GLY A 113 13.40 2.39 15.21
C GLY A 113 14.48 3.47 15.17
N THR A 114 15.61 3.21 15.81
CA THR A 114 16.76 4.12 15.91
C THR A 114 17.91 3.76 14.98
N ASN A 115 17.84 2.61 14.30
CA ASN A 115 18.82 2.14 13.33
C ASN A 115 18.24 2.11 11.92
N GLU A 116 19.12 2.13 10.91
CA GLU A 116 18.72 1.82 9.53
C GLU A 116 18.22 0.36 9.46
N VAL A 117 17.04 0.17 8.91
CA VAL A 117 16.57 -1.16 8.56
C VAL A 117 17.17 -1.55 7.22
N HIS A 118 17.83 -2.69 7.17
CA HIS A 118 18.29 -3.35 5.98
C HIS A 118 17.64 -4.72 5.85
N LEU A 119 16.97 -4.98 4.76
CA LEU A 119 16.35 -6.27 4.47
C LEU A 119 16.43 -6.59 2.98
N VAL A 120 16.32 -7.87 2.66
CA VAL A 120 16.16 -8.36 1.28
C VAL A 120 14.74 -8.92 1.16
N GLN A 121 14.00 -8.42 0.18
CA GLN A 121 12.64 -8.86 -0.12
C GLN A 121 12.60 -9.58 -1.46
N THR A 122 12.06 -10.79 -1.47
CA THR A 122 11.85 -11.58 -2.68
C THR A 122 10.35 -11.69 -2.95
N GLU A 123 9.86 -10.96 -3.92
CA GLU A 123 8.49 -11.03 -4.40
C GLU A 123 8.31 -12.17 -5.39
N LEU A 124 7.24 -12.94 -5.23
CA LEU A 124 6.89 -14.05 -6.10
C LEU A 124 5.94 -13.58 -7.20
N LYS A 125 6.20 -13.97 -8.44
CA LYS A 125 5.41 -13.59 -9.60
C LYS A 125 4.68 -14.79 -10.20
N GLY A 126 3.52 -14.53 -10.82
CA GLY A 126 2.81 -15.51 -11.63
C GLY A 126 2.60 -16.88 -10.96
N ALA A 127 3.11 -17.94 -11.58
CA ALA A 127 2.95 -19.31 -11.11
C ALA A 127 3.63 -19.57 -9.74
N ALA A 128 4.75 -18.91 -9.45
CA ALA A 128 5.44 -19.04 -8.17
C ALA A 128 4.58 -18.51 -7.02
N ALA A 129 3.89 -17.40 -7.23
CA ALA A 129 2.95 -16.85 -6.23
C ALA A 129 1.73 -17.74 -6.00
N ALA A 130 1.24 -18.43 -7.02
CA ALA A 130 0.12 -19.34 -6.94
C ALA A 130 0.47 -20.66 -6.23
N ALA A 131 1.70 -21.16 -6.41
CA ALA A 131 2.19 -22.41 -5.79
C ALA A 131 2.50 -22.27 -4.29
N ALA A 132 2.62 -21.04 -3.79
CA ALA A 132 2.99 -20.74 -2.41
C ALA A 132 1.78 -20.68 -1.43
N LYS A 133 0.57 -21.01 -1.89
CA LYS A 133 -0.67 -21.00 -1.08
C LYS A 133 -0.95 -22.34 -0.45
#